data_a70a5aff269d89941803f5efd60bcd3f
#
_entry.id   a70a5aff269d89941803f5efd60bcd3f
#
_cell.length_a   1.000
_cell.length_b   1.000
_cell.length_c   1.000
_cell.angle_alpha   90.00
_cell.angle_beta   90.00
_cell.angle_gamma   90.00
#
_symmetry.space_group_name_H-M   'P 1'
#
loop_
_entity.id
_entity.type
_entity.pdbx_description
1 polymer ?
#
loop_
_entity_poly.entity_id
_entity_poly.type
_entity_poly.pdbx_seq_one_letter_code
_entity_poly.pdbx_strand_id
1 'polypeptide(L)'
;ILACLHDSGIALLFDGGETLDGQPFYTMEYVDGGAVTDYCHASLESVDLRVRLLLQIAAALSSAHRNLIVHRDIKPSNILVNAEGQVKLVDFGLAKLLGRPMLPTMTHAGLGPMTPAYAAPEQFRNDPVTVATDIYQFAVLGFVILSGRLPYRCDPTDSLEWARAVTEEEPMTLARAFDLGEEARKPKNPARYRRHLTRDLDAVLRKAMAKDPRARYGSMDAMRADLEAFLEARPVTARRAGPEIGRAACR
;
A
#
# COMPACT_ATOMS: atom_id res chain seq x y z
N ILE A 1 -14.05 -7.92 -16.92
CA ILE A 1 -12.64 -8.30 -16.57
C ILE A 1 -12.52 -8.62 -15.08
N LEU A 2 -13.02 -7.78 -14.15
CA LEU A 2 -12.95 -8.05 -12.70
C LEU A 2 -13.76 -9.28 -12.27
N ALA A 3 -14.90 -9.56 -12.90
CA ALA A 3 -15.72 -10.75 -12.64
C ALA A 3 -15.02 -12.08 -12.98
N CYS A 4 -13.90 -12.04 -13.71
CA CYS A 4 -13.10 -13.23 -14.03
C CYS A 4 -11.94 -13.46 -13.04
N LEU A 5 -11.77 -12.59 -12.04
CA LEU A 5 -10.68 -12.68 -11.08
C LEU A 5 -11.11 -13.59 -9.90
N HIS A 6 -10.79 -14.87 -10.00
CA HIS A 6 -11.04 -15.85 -8.94
C HIS A 6 -9.77 -16.06 -8.11
N ASP A 7 -9.65 -15.32 -7.01
CA ASP A 7 -8.56 -15.45 -6.05
C ASP A 7 -9.11 -15.37 -4.63
N SER A 8 -8.67 -16.26 -3.75
CA SER A 8 -9.17 -16.31 -2.37
C SER A 8 -8.88 -15.04 -1.57
N GLY A 9 -7.86 -14.27 -1.94
CA GLY A 9 -7.49 -12.99 -1.33
C GLY A 9 -8.19 -11.76 -1.94
N ILE A 10 -9.14 -11.97 -2.88
CA ILE A 10 -9.87 -10.89 -3.54
C ILE A 10 -11.37 -11.14 -3.36
N ALA A 11 -12.11 -10.08 -2.99
CA ALA A 11 -13.57 -10.17 -2.91
C ALA A 11 -14.16 -10.34 -4.30
N LEU A 12 -15.01 -11.35 -4.48
CA LEU A 12 -15.63 -11.66 -5.76
C LEU A 12 -16.62 -10.57 -6.15
N LEU A 13 -16.50 -10.04 -7.35
CA LEU A 13 -17.48 -9.13 -7.94
C LEU A 13 -18.58 -9.97 -8.62
N PHE A 14 -19.84 -9.79 -8.21
CA PHE A 14 -20.97 -10.55 -8.76
C PHE A 14 -21.59 -9.85 -9.95
N ASP A 15 -21.90 -8.54 -9.81
CA ASP A 15 -22.63 -7.79 -10.84
C ASP A 15 -22.35 -6.29 -10.71
N GLY A 16 -22.75 -5.52 -11.72
CA GLY A 16 -22.69 -4.08 -11.70
C GLY A 16 -23.68 -3.48 -12.70
N GLY A 17 -24.20 -2.30 -12.37
CA GLY A 17 -25.20 -1.63 -13.18
C GLY A 17 -25.39 -0.17 -12.81
N GLU A 18 -26.49 0.40 -13.28
CA GLU A 18 -26.94 1.74 -12.91
C GLU A 18 -28.33 1.66 -12.26
N THR A 19 -28.54 2.47 -11.22
CA THR A 19 -29.88 2.65 -10.63
C THR A 19 -30.79 3.43 -11.60
N LEU A 20 -32.10 3.49 -11.29
CA LEU A 20 -33.05 4.28 -12.07
C LEU A 20 -32.69 5.78 -12.16
N ASP A 21 -31.96 6.28 -11.16
CA ASP A 21 -31.48 7.67 -11.11
C ASP A 21 -30.10 7.83 -11.80
N GLY A 22 -29.60 6.79 -12.50
CA GLY A 22 -28.34 6.82 -13.23
C GLY A 22 -27.09 6.75 -12.35
N GLN A 23 -27.21 6.30 -11.09
CA GLN A 23 -26.08 6.09 -10.20
C GLN A 23 -25.45 4.70 -10.46
N PRO A 24 -24.15 4.60 -10.69
CA PRO A 24 -23.50 3.30 -10.84
C PRO A 24 -23.48 2.56 -9.51
N PHE A 25 -23.74 1.26 -9.55
CA PHE A 25 -23.59 0.35 -8.42
C PHE A 25 -22.89 -0.93 -8.86
N TYR A 26 -22.33 -1.63 -7.90
CA TYR A 26 -21.85 -3.00 -8.06
C TYR A 26 -22.18 -3.83 -6.82
N THR A 27 -22.28 -5.13 -7.01
CA THR A 27 -22.49 -6.10 -5.95
C THR A 27 -21.28 -7.02 -5.85
N MET A 28 -20.84 -7.25 -4.63
CA MET A 28 -19.65 -8.08 -4.37
C MET A 28 -19.84 -9.00 -3.17
N GLU A 29 -18.93 -9.95 -3.00
CA GLU A 29 -18.82 -10.80 -1.84
C GLU A 29 -18.84 -9.95 -0.55
N TYR A 30 -19.71 -10.31 0.38
CA TYR A 30 -19.69 -9.73 1.72
C TYR A 30 -18.54 -10.35 2.51
N VAL A 31 -17.64 -9.53 3.00
CA VAL A 31 -16.51 -9.95 3.82
C VAL A 31 -16.81 -9.63 5.28
N ASP A 32 -17.03 -10.66 6.09
CA ASP A 32 -17.17 -10.50 7.54
C ASP A 32 -15.79 -10.32 8.17
N GLY A 33 -15.34 -9.08 8.25
CA GLY A 33 -14.01 -8.70 8.70
C GLY A 33 -13.86 -7.21 8.96
N GLY A 34 -12.75 -6.84 9.58
CA GLY A 34 -12.38 -5.45 9.85
C GLY A 34 -11.22 -4.96 8.98
N ALA A 35 -10.96 -3.65 9.03
CA ALA A 35 -9.82 -3.07 8.34
C ALA A 35 -8.49 -3.69 8.82
N VAL A 36 -7.57 -3.90 7.91
CA VAL A 36 -6.28 -4.56 8.19
C VAL A 36 -5.49 -3.91 9.33
N THR A 37 -5.56 -2.59 9.50
CA THR A 37 -4.91 -1.87 10.61
C THR A 37 -5.49 -2.24 11.95
N ASP A 38 -6.81 -2.35 12.06
CA ASP A 38 -7.49 -2.69 13.31
C ASP A 38 -7.19 -4.14 13.71
N TYR A 39 -7.20 -5.05 12.74
CA TYR A 39 -6.78 -6.43 12.95
C TYR A 39 -5.31 -6.51 13.44
N CYS A 40 -4.40 -5.76 12.82
CA CYS A 40 -3.00 -5.71 13.25
C CYS A 40 -2.84 -5.20 14.69
N HIS A 41 -3.60 -4.19 15.10
CA HIS A 41 -3.56 -3.68 16.47
C HIS A 41 -4.13 -4.67 17.48
N ALA A 42 -5.23 -5.33 17.14
CA ALA A 42 -5.90 -6.26 18.05
C ALA A 42 -5.18 -7.61 18.20
N SER A 43 -4.55 -8.11 17.13
CA SER A 43 -4.16 -9.52 17.02
C SER A 43 -2.67 -9.76 16.75
N LEU A 44 -1.93 -8.81 16.20
CA LEU A 44 -0.56 -9.05 15.73
C LEU A 44 0.51 -8.32 16.55
N GLU A 45 1.12 -9.04 17.48
CA GLU A 45 2.12 -8.52 18.44
C GLU A 45 3.58 -8.54 17.92
N SER A 46 3.86 -9.18 16.78
CA SER A 46 5.22 -9.27 16.24
C SER A 46 5.32 -8.73 14.82
N VAL A 47 6.53 -8.27 14.46
CA VAL A 47 6.86 -7.82 13.09
C VAL A 47 6.64 -8.95 12.10
N ASP A 48 7.08 -10.17 12.41
CA ASP A 48 6.97 -11.32 11.52
C ASP A 48 5.51 -11.67 11.17
N LEU A 49 4.59 -11.59 12.16
CA LEU A 49 3.17 -11.82 11.91
C LEU A 49 2.59 -10.75 10.97
N ARG A 50 2.98 -9.48 11.16
CA ARG A 50 2.56 -8.40 10.28
C ARG A 50 3.14 -8.53 8.86
N VAL A 51 4.39 -8.98 8.74
CA VAL A 51 4.99 -9.26 7.42
C VAL A 51 4.31 -10.45 6.74
N ARG A 52 3.92 -11.50 7.47
CA ARG A 52 3.11 -12.60 6.90
C ARG A 52 1.76 -12.12 6.38
N LEU A 53 1.12 -11.18 7.08
CA LEU A 53 -0.12 -10.57 6.59
C LEU A 53 0.13 -9.74 5.32
N LEU A 54 1.22 -8.96 5.28
CA LEU A 54 1.64 -8.24 4.07
C LEU A 54 1.89 -9.20 2.89
N LEU A 55 2.44 -10.39 3.13
CA LEU A 55 2.63 -11.40 2.08
C LEU A 55 1.31 -11.91 1.50
N GLN A 56 0.24 -12.05 2.31
CA GLN A 56 -1.09 -12.39 1.78
C GLN A 56 -1.63 -11.28 0.88
N ILE A 57 -1.53 -10.01 1.31
CA ILE A 57 -1.93 -8.86 0.50
C ILE A 57 -1.15 -8.82 -0.81
N ALA A 58 0.18 -8.98 -0.75
CA ALA A 58 1.04 -8.99 -1.92
C ALA A 58 0.71 -10.15 -2.90
N ALA A 59 0.33 -11.33 -2.38
CA ALA A 59 -0.09 -12.46 -3.20
C ALA A 59 -1.38 -12.15 -3.98
N ALA A 60 -2.37 -11.55 -3.33
CA ALA A 60 -3.62 -11.12 -3.96
C ALA A 60 -3.38 -10.04 -5.02
N LEU A 61 -2.53 -9.02 -4.72
CA LEU A 61 -2.13 -8.01 -5.70
C LEU A 61 -1.38 -8.61 -6.88
N SER A 62 -0.45 -9.54 -6.65
CA SER A 62 0.24 -10.25 -7.74
C SER A 62 -0.73 -11.01 -8.63
N SER A 63 -1.77 -11.64 -8.06
CA SER A 63 -2.81 -12.32 -8.82
C SER A 63 -3.58 -11.35 -9.71
N ALA A 64 -3.97 -10.17 -9.20
CA ALA A 64 -4.61 -9.12 -9.98
C ALA A 64 -3.70 -8.61 -11.12
N HIS A 65 -2.42 -8.35 -10.82
CA HIS A 65 -1.45 -7.84 -11.79
C HIS A 65 -1.19 -8.82 -12.94
N ARG A 66 -1.15 -10.15 -12.67
CA ARG A 66 -1.05 -11.17 -13.73
C ARG A 66 -2.25 -11.17 -14.69
N ASN A 67 -3.40 -10.70 -14.22
CA ASN A 67 -4.60 -10.50 -15.03
C ASN A 67 -4.72 -9.07 -15.59
N LEU A 68 -3.63 -8.31 -15.59
CA LEU A 68 -3.54 -6.92 -16.09
C LEU A 68 -4.48 -5.95 -15.36
N ILE A 69 -4.81 -6.25 -14.11
CA ILE A 69 -5.66 -5.42 -13.26
C ILE A 69 -4.80 -4.70 -12.24
N VAL A 70 -4.87 -3.37 -12.21
CA VAL A 70 -4.22 -2.50 -11.24
C VAL A 70 -5.28 -2.02 -10.25
N HIS A 71 -4.99 -2.08 -8.94
CA HIS A 71 -5.95 -1.73 -7.88
C HIS A 71 -6.20 -0.22 -7.78
N ARG A 72 -5.14 0.60 -7.84
CA ARG A 72 -5.16 2.08 -7.90
C ARG A 72 -5.55 2.80 -6.61
N ASP A 73 -6.06 2.11 -5.60
CA ASP A 73 -6.54 2.70 -4.33
C ASP A 73 -6.26 1.77 -3.14
N ILE A 74 -5.01 1.35 -2.95
CA ILE A 74 -4.60 0.50 -1.83
C ILE A 74 -4.51 1.35 -0.57
N LYS A 75 -5.38 1.05 0.40
CA LYS A 75 -5.48 1.71 1.71
C LYS A 75 -6.11 0.75 2.73
N PRO A 76 -6.01 1.03 4.04
CA PRO A 76 -6.54 0.12 5.06
C PRO A 76 -8.01 -0.25 4.89
N SER A 77 -8.88 0.69 4.50
CA SER A 77 -10.32 0.44 4.32
C SER A 77 -10.66 -0.51 3.16
N ASN A 78 -9.73 -0.68 2.21
CA ASN A 78 -9.91 -1.53 1.04
C ASN A 78 -9.23 -2.90 1.22
N ILE A 79 -8.78 -3.21 2.44
CA ILE A 79 -8.18 -4.49 2.79
C ILE A 79 -8.81 -4.97 4.09
N LEU A 80 -9.67 -5.97 3.96
CA LEU A 80 -10.38 -6.55 5.09
C LEU A 80 -9.70 -7.85 5.54
N VAL A 81 -9.76 -8.12 6.84
CA VAL A 81 -9.23 -9.35 7.43
C VAL A 81 -10.33 -9.97 8.28
N ASN A 82 -10.65 -11.22 7.99
CA ASN A 82 -11.65 -11.99 8.74
C ASN A 82 -11.10 -12.54 10.07
N ALA A 83 -11.96 -13.20 10.85
CA ALA A 83 -11.58 -13.76 12.15
C ALA A 83 -10.48 -14.82 12.05
N GLU A 84 -10.38 -15.53 10.93
CA GLU A 84 -9.37 -16.57 10.64
C GLU A 84 -8.01 -15.96 10.18
N GLY A 85 -7.92 -14.64 10.06
CA GLY A 85 -6.71 -13.94 9.60
C GLY A 85 -6.50 -13.99 8.08
N GLN A 86 -7.55 -14.27 7.32
CA GLN A 86 -7.50 -14.26 5.86
C GLN A 86 -7.77 -12.86 5.33
N VAL A 87 -6.93 -12.44 4.39
CA VAL A 87 -7.05 -11.14 3.72
C VAL A 87 -8.03 -11.20 2.56
N LYS A 88 -8.82 -10.13 2.41
CA LYS A 88 -9.65 -9.86 1.23
C LYS A 88 -9.42 -8.44 0.73
N LEU A 89 -8.95 -8.30 -0.50
CA LEU A 89 -8.92 -7.02 -1.20
C LEU A 89 -10.32 -6.69 -1.72
N VAL A 90 -10.76 -5.45 -1.48
CA VAL A 90 -12.06 -4.93 -1.94
C VAL A 90 -11.83 -3.64 -2.75
N ASP A 91 -12.85 -3.21 -3.51
CA ASP A 91 -12.89 -1.89 -4.16
C ASP A 91 -11.72 -1.57 -5.12
N PHE A 92 -11.48 -2.45 -6.09
CA PHE A 92 -10.52 -2.22 -7.19
C PHE A 92 -10.92 -0.98 -8.00
N GLY A 93 -10.59 0.21 -7.58
CA GLY A 93 -10.71 1.50 -8.28
C GLY A 93 -11.83 1.64 -9.34
N LEU A 94 -12.94 0.89 -9.16
CA LEU A 94 -14.03 0.71 -10.13
C LEU A 94 -14.62 2.05 -10.58
N ALA A 95 -14.71 3.02 -9.69
CA ALA A 95 -15.19 4.36 -10.02
C ALA A 95 -14.32 5.06 -11.08
N LYS A 96 -13.01 4.77 -11.12
CA LYS A 96 -12.08 5.30 -12.13
C LYS A 96 -12.14 4.52 -13.46
N LEU A 97 -12.54 3.25 -13.44
CA LEU A 97 -12.71 2.43 -14.64
C LEU A 97 -13.98 2.77 -15.42
N LEU A 98 -15.01 3.25 -14.75
CA LEU A 98 -16.29 3.63 -15.37
C LEU A 98 -16.25 4.99 -16.09
N GLY A 99 -15.07 5.66 -16.12
CA GLY A 99 -14.84 6.85 -16.97
C GLY A 99 -15.74 8.06 -16.68
N ARG A 100 -16.57 8.01 -15.65
CA ARG A 100 -17.35 9.17 -15.19
C ARG A 100 -16.59 9.90 -14.11
N PRO A 101 -16.38 11.23 -14.23
CA PRO A 101 -16.00 12.03 -13.08
C PRO A 101 -17.11 11.82 -12.06
N MET A 102 -16.82 11.15 -10.94
CA MET A 102 -17.68 11.27 -9.76
C MET A 102 -17.83 12.78 -9.54
N LEU A 103 -19.10 13.24 -9.45
CA LEU A 103 -19.39 14.63 -9.11
C LEU A 103 -18.40 15.08 -8.04
N PRO A 104 -17.69 16.17 -8.26
CA PRO A 104 -16.73 16.64 -7.28
C PRO A 104 -17.53 17.00 -6.02
N THR A 105 -17.48 16.15 -5.01
CA THR A 105 -17.59 16.69 -3.66
C THR A 105 -16.43 17.67 -3.58
N MET A 106 -16.78 18.95 -3.64
CA MET A 106 -15.87 20.08 -3.72
C MET A 106 -14.80 19.98 -2.64
N THR A 107 -13.65 19.41 -3.00
CA THR A 107 -12.43 19.63 -2.28
C THR A 107 -11.52 20.37 -3.25
N HIS A 108 -11.11 21.56 -2.80
CA HIS A 108 -10.26 22.49 -3.54
C HIS A 108 -9.10 21.75 -4.22
N ALA A 109 -8.86 22.10 -5.50
CA ALA A 109 -7.73 21.70 -6.33
C ALA A 109 -7.83 20.36 -7.11
N GLY A 110 -8.84 20.16 -7.97
CA GLY A 110 -8.70 19.29 -9.17
C GLY A 110 -8.35 17.79 -8.98
N LEU A 111 -8.06 17.37 -7.76
CA LEU A 111 -7.76 16.00 -7.40
C LEU A 111 -9.09 15.25 -7.18
N GLY A 112 -9.35 14.22 -8.00
CA GLY A 112 -10.52 13.33 -7.82
C GLY A 112 -10.53 12.67 -6.43
N PRO A 113 -11.55 11.86 -6.07
CA PRO A 113 -11.67 11.23 -4.76
C PRO A 113 -10.51 10.25 -4.54
N MET A 114 -9.46 10.74 -3.91
CA MET A 114 -8.25 10.04 -3.55
C MET A 114 -8.03 10.23 -2.05
N THR A 115 -7.57 9.18 -1.36
CA THR A 115 -7.07 9.35 0.01
C THR A 115 -5.61 9.80 -0.09
N PRO A 116 -5.29 11.10 0.08
CA PRO A 116 -3.96 11.64 -0.26
C PRO A 116 -2.82 10.92 0.45
N ALA A 117 -3.08 10.45 1.67
CA ALA A 117 -2.10 9.81 2.54
C ALA A 117 -1.48 8.52 1.99
N TYR A 118 -2.14 7.84 1.04
CA TYR A 118 -1.64 6.59 0.41
C TYR A 118 -1.31 6.77 -1.07
N ALA A 119 -1.56 7.94 -1.64
CA ALA A 119 -1.35 8.18 -3.05
C ALA A 119 0.13 8.20 -3.44
N ALA A 120 0.41 7.65 -4.62
CA ALA A 120 1.76 7.67 -5.20
C ALA A 120 2.08 9.02 -5.89
N PRO A 121 3.37 9.38 -6.04
CA PRO A 121 3.78 10.63 -6.67
C PRO A 121 3.15 10.88 -8.05
N GLU A 122 3.07 9.84 -8.88
CA GLU A 122 2.46 9.91 -10.21
C GLU A 122 0.97 10.25 -10.18
N GLN A 123 0.25 9.89 -9.10
CA GLN A 123 -1.16 10.22 -8.96
C GLN A 123 -1.37 11.72 -8.69
N PHE A 124 -0.46 12.37 -7.96
CA PHE A 124 -0.46 13.83 -7.78
C PHE A 124 -0.09 14.59 -9.05
N ARG A 125 0.75 13.98 -9.92
CA ARG A 125 1.17 14.57 -11.20
C ARG A 125 0.20 14.29 -12.34
N ASN A 126 -0.85 13.47 -12.12
CA ASN A 126 -1.73 12.94 -13.17
C ASN A 126 -0.97 12.14 -14.24
N ASP A 127 0.13 11.50 -13.85
CA ASP A 127 0.88 10.61 -14.72
C ASP A 127 0.15 9.22 -14.81
N PRO A 128 0.52 8.37 -15.79
CA PRO A 128 -0.08 7.05 -15.95
C PRO A 128 0.06 6.16 -14.69
N VAL A 129 -1.07 5.65 -14.22
CA VAL A 129 -1.14 4.70 -13.09
C VAL A 129 -0.85 3.29 -13.59
N THR A 130 0.11 2.62 -12.96
CA THR A 130 0.60 1.30 -13.35
C THR A 130 0.73 0.38 -12.14
N VAL A 131 1.24 -0.84 -12.35
CA VAL A 131 1.62 -1.77 -11.26
C VAL A 131 2.58 -1.12 -10.26
N ALA A 132 3.47 -0.22 -10.71
CA ALA A 132 4.39 0.50 -9.84
C ALA A 132 3.65 1.44 -8.85
N THR A 133 2.46 1.92 -9.20
CA THR A 133 1.61 2.71 -8.31
C THR A 133 1.09 1.84 -7.16
N ASP A 134 0.60 0.64 -7.45
CA ASP A 134 0.15 -0.30 -6.41
C ASP A 134 1.31 -0.72 -5.50
N ILE A 135 2.52 -0.92 -6.05
CA ILE A 135 3.72 -1.21 -5.26
C ILE A 135 4.04 -0.08 -4.27
N TYR A 136 3.94 1.18 -4.70
CA TYR A 136 4.12 2.32 -3.81
C TYR A 136 3.05 2.37 -2.72
N GLN A 137 1.79 2.27 -3.07
CA GLN A 137 0.67 2.30 -2.13
C GLN A 137 0.75 1.15 -1.13
N PHE A 138 1.09 -0.06 -1.60
CA PHE A 138 1.32 -1.23 -0.74
C PHE A 138 2.49 -0.98 0.23
N ALA A 139 3.56 -0.32 -0.20
CA ALA A 139 4.67 0.01 0.68
C ALA A 139 4.28 1.04 1.76
N VAL A 140 3.47 2.05 1.41
CA VAL A 140 2.91 3.01 2.39
C VAL A 140 2.02 2.28 3.40
N LEU A 141 1.15 1.38 2.94
CA LEU A 141 0.32 0.54 3.81
C LEU A 141 1.18 -0.32 4.74
N GLY A 142 2.20 -1.01 4.18
CA GLY A 142 3.13 -1.81 4.96
C GLY A 142 3.89 -0.99 6.01
N PHE A 143 4.27 0.22 5.66
CA PHE A 143 4.89 1.17 6.58
C PHE A 143 3.95 1.50 7.76
N VAL A 144 2.67 1.78 7.47
CA VAL A 144 1.65 2.06 8.50
C VAL A 144 1.39 0.84 9.38
N ILE A 145 1.24 -0.35 8.79
CA ILE A 145 1.04 -1.61 9.52
C ILE A 145 2.21 -1.89 10.47
N LEU A 146 3.44 -1.62 10.06
CA LEU A 146 4.65 -1.93 10.83
C LEU A 146 4.99 -0.86 11.86
N SER A 147 4.81 0.42 11.54
CA SER A 147 5.22 1.53 12.42
C SER A 147 4.07 2.19 13.18
N GLY A 148 2.82 1.97 12.76
CA GLY A 148 1.64 2.65 13.30
C GLY A 148 1.47 4.09 12.80
N ARG A 149 2.29 4.56 11.85
CA ARG A 149 2.26 5.94 11.33
C ARG A 149 2.49 6.00 9.82
N LEU A 150 2.05 7.10 9.22
CA LEU A 150 2.38 7.42 7.83
C LEU A 150 3.86 7.78 7.67
N PRO A 151 4.45 7.56 6.48
CA PRO A 151 5.90 7.74 6.25
C PRO A 151 6.36 9.19 6.23
N TYR A 152 5.45 10.15 6.07
CA TYR A 152 5.75 11.59 6.03
C TYR A 152 5.13 12.32 7.22
N ARG A 153 5.72 13.47 7.58
CA ARG A 153 5.23 14.35 8.64
C ARG A 153 4.49 15.52 8.02
N CYS A 154 3.23 15.32 7.70
CA CYS A 154 2.37 16.36 7.16
C CYS A 154 1.03 16.36 7.89
N ASP A 155 0.33 17.47 7.85
CA ASP A 155 -1.07 17.53 8.26
C ASP A 155 -1.89 16.68 7.28
N PRO A 156 -2.61 15.63 7.77
CA PRO A 156 -3.44 14.80 6.91
C PRO A 156 -4.56 15.55 6.18
N THR A 157 -4.89 16.76 6.62
CA THR A 157 -5.93 17.62 6.04
C THR A 157 -5.38 18.57 4.97
N ASP A 158 -4.04 18.79 4.90
CA ASP A 158 -3.41 19.64 3.90
C ASP A 158 -2.95 18.81 2.69
N SER A 159 -3.77 18.79 1.65
CA SER A 159 -3.48 18.06 0.40
C SER A 159 -2.26 18.58 -0.34
N LEU A 160 -1.91 19.87 -0.20
CA LEU A 160 -0.74 20.46 -0.86
C LEU A 160 0.54 20.06 -0.13
N GLU A 161 0.54 20.08 1.20
CA GLU A 161 1.66 19.61 2.00
C GLU A 161 1.93 18.12 1.73
N TRP A 162 0.86 17.29 1.64
CA TRP A 162 0.98 15.89 1.26
C TRP A 162 1.55 15.70 -0.14
N ALA A 163 1.05 16.43 -1.13
CA ALA A 163 1.55 16.35 -2.50
C ALA A 163 3.04 16.65 -2.56
N ARG A 164 3.50 17.70 -1.86
CA ARG A 164 4.89 18.05 -1.76
C ARG A 164 5.72 16.96 -1.07
N ALA A 165 5.31 16.52 0.10
CA ALA A 165 6.04 15.49 0.85
C ALA A 165 6.17 14.19 0.07
N VAL A 166 5.08 13.72 -0.55
CA VAL A 166 5.07 12.50 -1.37
C VAL A 166 5.95 12.63 -2.61
N THR A 167 6.05 13.81 -3.22
CA THR A 167 6.82 14.01 -4.47
C THR A 167 8.29 14.35 -4.22
N GLU A 168 8.63 15.01 -3.10
CA GLU A 168 9.95 15.61 -2.88
C GLU A 168 10.69 15.05 -1.66
N GLU A 169 9.97 14.69 -0.58
CA GLU A 169 10.62 14.33 0.68
C GLU A 169 10.96 12.84 0.78
N GLU A 170 12.03 12.53 1.48
CA GLU A 170 12.36 11.16 1.83
C GLU A 170 11.46 10.65 2.97
N PRO A 171 10.93 9.41 2.91
CA PRO A 171 10.15 8.84 3.98
C PRO A 171 11.01 8.65 5.24
N MET A 172 10.40 8.78 6.41
CA MET A 172 11.03 8.43 7.68
C MET A 172 11.49 6.96 7.68
N THR A 173 12.43 6.59 8.55
CA THR A 173 12.71 5.18 8.80
C THR A 173 11.60 4.55 9.65
N LEU A 174 11.35 3.25 9.45
CA LEU A 174 10.37 2.49 10.24
C LEU A 174 10.60 2.63 11.75
N ALA A 175 11.85 2.51 12.19
CA ALA A 175 12.19 2.63 13.60
C ALA A 175 11.84 4.01 14.17
N ARG A 176 12.17 5.10 13.43
CA ARG A 176 11.84 6.46 13.84
C ARG A 176 10.32 6.69 13.89
N ALA A 177 9.61 6.22 12.88
CA ALA A 177 8.16 6.34 12.84
C ALA A 177 7.50 5.60 14.01
N PHE A 178 7.97 4.38 14.32
CA PHE A 178 7.52 3.60 15.47
C PHE A 178 7.78 4.31 16.81
N ASP A 179 8.97 4.89 16.99
CA ASP A 179 9.33 5.62 18.21
C ASP A 179 8.40 6.83 18.44
N LEU A 180 7.93 7.46 17.37
CA LEU A 180 7.01 8.60 17.39
C LEU A 180 5.51 8.19 17.47
N GLY A 181 5.21 6.90 17.40
CA GLY A 181 3.84 6.37 17.44
C GLY A 181 3.18 6.53 18.80
N GLU A 182 1.85 6.48 18.79
CA GLU A 182 1.03 6.54 20.00
C GLU A 182 1.29 5.30 20.87
N GLU A 183 1.54 5.51 22.18
CA GLU A 183 1.84 4.40 23.11
C GLU A 183 0.71 3.39 23.18
N ALA A 184 -0.56 3.84 23.13
CA ALA A 184 -1.73 2.99 23.17
C ALA A 184 -1.85 2.02 21.98
N ARG A 185 -1.16 2.29 20.87
CA ARG A 185 -1.15 1.45 19.66
C ARG A 185 0.07 0.57 19.53
N LYS A 186 1.02 0.66 20.47
CA LYS A 186 2.22 -0.16 20.45
C LYS A 186 1.92 -1.58 20.93
N PRO A 187 2.65 -2.59 20.41
CA PRO A 187 2.53 -3.97 20.88
C PRO A 187 2.98 -4.10 22.34
N LYS A 188 2.57 -5.17 23.02
CA LYS A 188 2.86 -5.42 24.46
C LYS A 188 4.35 -5.36 24.81
N ASN A 189 5.24 -5.70 23.88
CA ASN A 189 6.69 -5.58 24.06
C ASN A 189 7.32 -4.66 23.01
N PRO A 190 7.20 -3.31 23.18
CA PRO A 190 7.66 -2.35 22.19
C PRO A 190 9.15 -2.43 21.89
N ALA A 191 9.98 -2.65 22.93
CA ALA A 191 11.43 -2.72 22.77
C ALA A 191 11.88 -3.94 21.94
N ARG A 192 11.22 -5.08 22.11
CA ARG A 192 11.45 -6.27 21.28
C ARG A 192 10.98 -6.02 19.85
N TYR A 193 9.76 -5.52 19.67
CA TYR A 193 9.18 -5.21 18.38
C TYR A 193 10.07 -4.27 17.58
N ARG A 194 10.49 -3.15 18.18
CA ARG A 194 11.38 -2.16 17.56
C ARG A 194 12.70 -2.75 17.05
N ARG A 195 13.30 -3.71 17.76
CA ARG A 195 14.53 -4.38 17.32
C ARG A 195 14.34 -5.20 16.04
N HIS A 196 13.13 -5.68 15.76
CA HIS A 196 12.79 -6.41 14.54
C HIS A 196 12.45 -5.49 13.36
N LEU A 197 12.24 -4.18 13.58
CA LEU A 197 12.20 -3.18 12.51
C LEU A 197 13.61 -2.93 11.98
N THR A 198 14.14 -3.91 11.23
CA THR A 198 15.53 -3.92 10.78
C THR A 198 15.76 -2.99 9.59
N ARG A 199 17.06 -2.74 9.31
CA ARG A 199 17.47 -1.99 8.10
C ARG A 199 17.05 -2.68 6.81
N ASP A 200 16.92 -4.01 6.81
CA ASP A 200 16.51 -4.76 5.62
C ASP A 200 15.03 -4.49 5.28
N LEU A 201 14.15 -4.55 6.29
CA LEU A 201 12.75 -4.25 6.11
C LEU A 201 12.51 -2.78 5.72
N ASP A 202 13.28 -1.85 6.34
CA ASP A 202 13.25 -0.43 5.96
C ASP A 202 13.70 -0.24 4.50
N ALA A 203 14.75 -0.92 4.06
CA ALA A 203 15.25 -0.85 2.68
C ALA A 203 14.22 -1.37 1.65
N VAL A 204 13.51 -2.47 1.98
CA VAL A 204 12.44 -3.01 1.12
C VAL A 204 11.34 -1.98 0.90
N LEU A 205 10.83 -1.38 1.98
CA LEU A 205 9.76 -0.39 1.86
C LEU A 205 10.23 0.90 1.18
N ARG A 206 11.43 1.40 1.52
CA ARG A 206 11.99 2.62 0.89
C ARG A 206 12.20 2.44 -0.61
N LYS A 207 12.71 1.28 -1.06
CA LYS A 207 12.82 0.97 -2.49
C LYS A 207 11.45 1.02 -3.18
N ALA A 208 10.43 0.43 -2.58
CA ALA A 208 9.08 0.44 -3.12
C ALA A 208 8.43 1.84 -3.10
N MET A 209 8.82 2.72 -2.15
CA MET A 209 8.40 4.12 -2.07
C MET A 209 9.28 5.10 -2.88
N ALA A 210 10.16 4.63 -3.76
CA ALA A 210 10.96 5.50 -4.62
C ALA A 210 10.07 6.43 -5.45
N LYS A 211 10.51 7.70 -5.62
CA LYS A 211 9.72 8.72 -6.33
C LYS A 211 9.58 8.41 -7.82
N ASP A 212 10.67 7.94 -8.46
CA ASP A 212 10.62 7.42 -9.83
C ASP A 212 10.03 6.00 -9.80
N PRO A 213 8.90 5.73 -10.48
CA PRO A 213 8.32 4.40 -10.58
C PRO A 213 9.30 3.32 -11.09
N ARG A 214 10.26 3.71 -11.94
CA ARG A 214 11.28 2.80 -12.51
C ARG A 214 12.34 2.37 -11.51
N ALA A 215 12.53 3.11 -10.42
CA ALA A 215 13.43 2.77 -9.33
C ALA A 215 12.81 1.79 -8.31
N ARG A 216 11.50 1.56 -8.38
CA ARG A 216 10.76 0.61 -7.53
C ARG A 216 11.02 -0.85 -7.95
N TYR A 217 10.31 -1.79 -7.37
CA TYR A 217 10.29 -3.17 -7.84
C TYR A 217 9.58 -3.27 -9.20
N GLY A 218 10.08 -4.13 -10.08
CA GLY A 218 9.47 -4.36 -11.39
C GLY A 218 8.14 -5.13 -11.34
N SER A 219 7.87 -5.83 -10.23
CA SER A 219 6.61 -6.53 -9.98
C SER A 219 6.34 -6.67 -8.48
N MET A 220 5.08 -6.95 -8.12
CA MET A 220 4.72 -7.27 -6.74
C MET A 220 5.38 -8.58 -6.27
N ASP A 221 5.56 -9.56 -7.16
CA ASP A 221 6.27 -10.82 -6.84
C ASP A 221 7.73 -10.56 -6.47
N ALA A 222 8.41 -9.60 -7.11
CA ALA A 222 9.77 -9.23 -6.75
C ALA A 222 9.86 -8.58 -5.35
N MET A 223 8.89 -7.75 -4.98
CA MET A 223 8.80 -7.19 -3.63
C MET A 223 8.45 -8.26 -2.60
N ARG A 224 7.55 -9.18 -2.93
CA ARG A 224 7.17 -10.32 -2.09
C ARG A 224 8.37 -11.21 -1.77
N ALA A 225 9.21 -11.49 -2.76
CA ALA A 225 10.44 -12.28 -2.57
C ALA A 225 11.40 -11.65 -1.55
N ASP A 226 11.52 -10.32 -1.51
CA ASP A 226 12.32 -9.63 -0.48
C ASP A 226 11.68 -9.68 0.92
N LEU A 227 10.35 -9.62 1.03
CA LEU A 227 9.65 -9.82 2.31
C LEU A 227 9.77 -11.26 2.82
N GLU A 228 9.73 -12.26 1.93
CA GLU A 228 9.99 -13.66 2.26
C GLU A 228 11.45 -13.86 2.71
N ALA A 229 12.42 -13.28 2.00
CA ALA A 229 13.82 -13.31 2.37
C ALA A 229 14.07 -12.71 3.77
N PHE A 230 13.37 -11.60 4.09
CA PHE A 230 13.42 -11.02 5.44
C PHE A 230 12.95 -12.00 6.51
N LEU A 231 11.80 -12.68 6.34
CA LEU A 231 11.30 -13.67 7.30
C LEU A 231 12.20 -14.87 7.48
N GLU A 232 12.94 -15.24 6.43
CA GLU A 232 13.89 -16.35 6.42
C GLU A 232 15.31 -15.92 6.84
N ALA A 233 15.48 -14.68 7.32
CA ALA A 233 16.77 -14.09 7.67
C ALA A 233 17.82 -14.16 6.52
N ARG A 234 17.36 -14.17 5.26
CA ARG A 234 18.19 -14.09 4.05
C ARG A 234 18.42 -12.64 3.62
N PRO A 235 19.53 -12.32 2.96
CA PRO A 235 19.78 -10.98 2.45
C PRO A 235 18.71 -10.54 1.43
N VAL A 236 18.14 -9.33 1.62
CA VAL A 236 17.19 -8.71 0.71
C VAL A 236 17.90 -8.05 -0.48
N THR A 237 17.28 -8.09 -1.67
CA THR A 237 17.85 -7.48 -2.88
C THR A 237 17.83 -5.95 -2.81
N ALA A 238 16.87 -5.37 -2.08
CA ALA A 238 16.76 -3.93 -1.87
C ALA A 238 18.04 -3.28 -1.30
N ARG A 239 18.84 -4.00 -0.51
CA ARG A 239 20.13 -3.49 0.03
C ARG A 239 21.30 -3.58 -0.95
N ARG A 240 21.21 -4.43 -1.97
CA ARG A 240 22.28 -4.56 -2.98
C ARG A 240 22.26 -3.43 -4.01
N ALA A 241 21.14 -2.73 -4.14
CA ALA A 241 21.01 -1.50 -4.92
C ALA A 241 21.49 -0.28 -4.09
N GLY A 242 22.73 -0.31 -3.57
CA GLY A 242 23.43 0.89 -3.15
C GLY A 242 23.68 1.76 -4.41
N PRO A 243 23.83 3.10 -4.26
CA PRO A 243 23.90 3.98 -5.41
C PRO A 243 25.10 3.56 -6.28
N GLU A 244 24.85 3.06 -7.49
CA GLU A 244 25.74 3.31 -8.60
C GLU A 244 25.71 4.84 -8.83
N ILE A 245 26.49 5.54 -7.99
CA ILE A 245 26.89 6.91 -8.29
C ILE A 245 27.63 6.79 -9.60
N GLY A 246 26.94 7.17 -10.70
CA GLY A 246 27.54 7.26 -12.01
C GLY A 246 28.83 8.03 -11.92
N ARG A 247 29.96 7.32 -11.92
CA ARG A 247 31.24 7.88 -12.36
C ARG A 247 31.11 8.08 -13.86
N ALA A 248 30.37 9.12 -14.26
CA ALA A 248 30.52 9.69 -15.56
C ALA A 248 31.96 10.17 -15.65
N ALA A 249 32.74 9.46 -16.44
CA ALA A 249 34.12 9.77 -16.74
C ALA A 249 34.21 11.20 -17.29
N CYS A 250 34.85 12.08 -16.55
CA CYS A 250 35.58 13.18 -17.16
C CYS A 250 36.79 12.60 -17.92
N ARG A 251 36.74 12.66 -19.21
CA ARG A 251 37.87 12.76 -20.12
C ARG A 251 37.52 13.67 -21.28
#